data_fb507d7b59ed117d4fd8d754b7ac8df5
#
_entry.id   fb507d7b59ed117d4fd8d754b7ac8df5
#
_cell.length_a   1.000
_cell.length_b   1.000
_cell.length_c   1.000
_cell.angle_alpha   90.00
_cell.angle_beta   90.00
_cell.angle_gamma   90.00
#
_symmetry.space_group_name_H-M   'P 1'
#
loop_
_entity.id
_entity.type
_entity.pdbx_description
1 polymer ?
#
loop_
_entity_poly.entity_id
_entity_poly.type
_entity_poly.pdbx_seq_one_letter_code
_entity_poly.pdbx_strand_id
1 'polypeptide(L)'
;LNQNYLNAVLQGMKSVTSDTGGTAYVRFKDFNISVGGKTGSAEAPNNQVHAWFVGFAPFENPEIAIVVMVENGGHGNYTAEVVRDIMGEYFGMNTQDIEENMGAMIYTETLQ
;
A
#
# COMPACT_ATOMS: atom_id res chain seq x y z
N LEU A 1 -3.88 24.73 -10.66
CA LEU A 1 -4.72 23.70 -10.08
C LEU A 1 -5.52 24.26 -8.90
N ASN A 2 -6.84 24.02 -8.87
CA ASN A 2 -7.67 24.48 -7.76
C ASN A 2 -7.33 23.73 -6.48
N GLN A 3 -6.92 24.47 -5.44
CA GLN A 3 -6.48 23.90 -4.17
C GLN A 3 -7.59 23.09 -3.45
N ASN A 4 -8.84 23.52 -3.57
CA ASN A 4 -9.96 22.81 -2.96
C ASN A 4 -10.17 21.44 -3.62
N TYR A 5 -10.01 21.33 -4.91
CA TYR A 5 -10.11 20.05 -5.63
C TYR A 5 -8.94 19.15 -5.29
N LEU A 6 -7.73 19.69 -5.23
CA LEU A 6 -6.56 18.93 -4.81
C LEU A 6 -6.72 18.38 -3.38
N ASN A 7 -7.18 19.23 -2.45
CA ASN A 7 -7.42 18.81 -1.06
C ASN A 7 -8.49 17.70 -0.98
N ALA A 8 -9.56 17.79 -1.78
CA ALA A 8 -10.58 16.75 -1.82
C ALA A 8 -10.01 15.42 -2.31
N VAL A 9 -9.18 15.41 -3.36
CA VAL A 9 -8.51 14.20 -3.86
C VAL A 9 -7.57 13.63 -2.80
N LEU A 10 -6.75 14.46 -2.17
CA LEU A 10 -5.82 14.02 -1.12
C LEU A 10 -6.57 13.42 0.08
N GLN A 11 -7.66 14.02 0.52
CA GLN A 11 -8.49 13.46 1.60
C GLN A 11 -9.09 12.12 1.20
N GLY A 12 -9.54 11.97 -0.06
CA GLY A 12 -9.99 10.68 -0.58
C GLY A 12 -8.89 9.63 -0.54
N MET A 13 -7.66 9.99 -0.89
CA MET A 13 -6.50 9.09 -0.82
C MET A 13 -6.15 8.71 0.62
N LYS A 14 -6.30 9.63 1.58
CA LYS A 14 -6.13 9.33 3.00
C LYS A 14 -7.19 8.32 3.48
N SER A 15 -8.44 8.53 3.09
CA SER A 15 -9.55 7.65 3.46
C SER A 15 -9.37 6.20 3.01
N VAL A 16 -8.64 5.96 1.92
CA VAL A 16 -8.32 4.60 1.43
C VAL A 16 -7.64 3.75 2.52
N THR A 17 -6.80 4.36 3.33
CA THR A 17 -6.01 3.66 4.35
C THR A 17 -6.52 3.88 5.78
N SER A 18 -7.23 4.97 6.06
CA SER A 18 -7.59 5.39 7.42
C SER A 18 -9.06 5.15 7.78
N ASP A 19 -9.97 5.13 6.81
CA ASP A 19 -11.38 4.94 7.08
C ASP A 19 -11.75 3.46 7.02
N THR A 20 -12.65 3.01 7.90
CA THR A 20 -13.05 1.60 8.00
C THR A 20 -13.64 1.03 6.70
N GLY A 21 -14.19 1.88 5.83
CA GLY A 21 -14.65 1.52 4.49
C GLY A 21 -13.58 1.65 3.39
N GLY A 22 -12.37 2.08 3.73
CA GLY A 22 -11.29 2.25 2.77
C GLY A 22 -10.78 0.91 2.22
N THR A 23 -10.47 0.89 0.92
CA THR A 23 -10.08 -0.35 0.23
C THR A 23 -8.78 -0.97 0.75
N ALA A 24 -7.93 -0.20 1.40
CA ALA A 24 -6.68 -0.67 2.01
C ALA A 24 -6.68 -0.54 3.54
N TYR A 25 -7.79 -0.18 4.16
CA TYR A 25 -7.88 0.03 5.62
C TYR A 25 -7.33 -1.15 6.42
N VAL A 26 -7.74 -2.36 6.10
CA VAL A 26 -7.33 -3.57 6.83
C VAL A 26 -5.80 -3.75 6.82
N ARG A 27 -5.13 -3.29 5.75
CA ARG A 27 -3.67 -3.40 5.61
C ARG A 27 -2.91 -2.34 6.37
N PHE A 28 -3.54 -1.17 6.63
CA PHE A 28 -2.88 -0.02 7.25
C PHE A 28 -3.40 0.33 8.65
N LYS A 29 -4.47 -0.31 9.14
CA LYS A 29 -5.12 0.06 10.41
C LYS A 29 -4.18 0.11 11.62
N ASP A 30 -3.14 -0.72 11.62
CA ASP A 30 -2.15 -0.79 12.70
C ASP A 30 -0.81 -0.12 12.31
N PHE A 31 -0.78 0.60 11.19
CA PHE A 31 0.41 1.30 10.72
C PHE A 31 0.47 2.70 11.32
N ASN A 32 1.57 3.02 12.01
CA ASN A 32 1.68 4.24 12.83
C ASN A 32 1.98 5.52 12.04
N ILE A 33 2.15 5.42 10.74
CA ILE A 33 2.44 6.57 9.86
C ILE A 33 1.24 6.79 8.96
N SER A 34 0.83 8.05 8.81
CA SER A 34 -0.28 8.41 7.93
C SER A 34 0.11 8.19 6.46
N VAL A 35 -0.78 7.55 5.71
CA VAL A 35 -0.54 7.17 4.30
C VAL A 35 -1.70 7.66 3.44
N GLY A 36 -1.37 8.26 2.32
CA GLY A 36 -2.32 8.44 1.23
C GLY A 36 -2.11 7.36 0.18
N GLY A 37 -3.18 6.80 -0.37
CA GLY A 37 -3.04 5.73 -1.34
C GLY A 37 -4.23 5.56 -2.28
N LYS A 38 -4.04 4.68 -3.26
CA LYS A 38 -5.09 4.29 -4.21
C LYS A 38 -4.84 2.88 -4.71
N THR A 39 -5.85 2.04 -4.57
CA THR A 39 -5.88 0.71 -5.21
C THR A 39 -6.26 0.83 -6.67
N GLY A 40 -5.77 -0.07 -7.49
CA GLY A 40 -6.12 -0.14 -8.90
C GLY A 40 -6.18 -1.57 -9.39
N SER A 41 -7.11 -1.82 -10.32
CA SER A 41 -7.21 -3.07 -11.06
C SER A 41 -7.28 -2.74 -12.54
N ALA A 42 -6.31 -3.19 -13.31
CA ALA A 42 -6.24 -2.91 -14.74
C ALA A 42 -6.48 -4.20 -15.53
N GLU A 43 -7.47 -4.18 -16.40
CA GLU A 43 -7.76 -5.29 -17.29
C GLU A 43 -6.61 -5.52 -18.28
N ALA A 44 -6.31 -6.78 -18.51
CA ALA A 44 -5.29 -7.25 -19.43
C ALA A 44 -5.86 -8.31 -20.39
N PRO A 45 -5.17 -8.63 -21.49
CA PRO A 45 -5.60 -9.67 -22.40
C PRO A 45 -5.88 -11.01 -21.68
N ASN A 46 -6.74 -11.84 -22.26
CA ASN A 46 -7.12 -13.17 -21.73
C ASN A 46 -7.88 -13.13 -20.39
N ASN A 47 -8.68 -12.08 -20.17
CA ASN A 47 -9.46 -11.88 -18.94
C ASN A 47 -8.61 -11.84 -17.67
N GLN A 48 -7.37 -11.44 -17.80
CA GLN A 48 -6.47 -11.25 -16.67
C GLN A 48 -6.62 -9.84 -16.11
N VAL A 49 -6.23 -9.66 -14.85
CA VAL A 49 -6.28 -8.37 -14.17
C VAL A 49 -4.95 -8.13 -13.46
N HIS A 50 -4.35 -6.99 -13.71
CA HIS A 50 -3.16 -6.55 -12.98
C HIS A 50 -3.59 -5.79 -11.73
N ALA A 51 -3.01 -6.13 -10.60
CA ALA A 51 -3.25 -5.46 -9.33
C ALA A 51 -2.23 -4.34 -9.12
N TRP A 52 -2.73 -3.16 -8.75
CA TRP A 52 -1.94 -1.97 -8.52
C TRP A 52 -2.20 -1.36 -7.15
N PHE A 53 -1.19 -0.79 -6.55
CA PHE A 53 -1.32 0.15 -5.47
C PHE A 53 -0.28 1.26 -5.59
N VAL A 54 -0.70 2.49 -5.39
CA VAL A 54 0.20 3.63 -5.21
C VAL A 54 -0.04 4.22 -3.83
N GLY A 55 1.05 4.54 -3.14
CA GLY A 55 0.97 5.16 -1.83
C GLY A 55 2.08 6.17 -1.60
N PHE A 56 1.84 7.13 -0.74
CA PHE A 56 2.83 8.09 -0.29
C PHE A 56 2.71 8.33 1.21
N ALA A 57 3.81 8.62 1.85
CA ALA A 57 3.87 8.82 3.30
C ALA A 57 5.05 9.71 3.72
N PRO A 58 4.97 10.39 4.89
CA PRO A 58 3.74 10.66 5.65
C PRO A 58 2.74 11.51 4.86
N PHE A 59 1.45 11.34 5.12
CA PHE A 59 0.41 12.07 4.36
C PHE A 59 0.58 13.58 4.44
N GLU A 60 0.90 14.11 5.62
CA GLU A 60 0.98 15.56 5.87
C GLU A 60 2.22 16.21 5.24
N ASN A 61 3.31 15.45 5.10
CA ASN A 61 4.57 15.91 4.51
C ASN A 61 5.29 14.73 3.84
N PRO A 62 4.91 14.37 2.63
CA PRO A 62 5.41 13.16 1.99
C PRO A 62 6.92 13.15 1.78
N GLU A 63 7.55 12.04 2.16
CA GLU A 63 8.97 11.78 1.97
C GLU A 63 9.22 10.66 0.95
N ILE A 64 8.25 9.75 0.79
CA ILE A 64 8.36 8.62 -0.13
C ILE A 64 7.03 8.38 -0.86
N ALA A 65 7.12 8.03 -2.12
CA ALA A 65 6.00 7.52 -2.91
C ALA A 65 6.41 6.17 -3.51
N ILE A 66 5.51 5.21 -3.46
CA ILE A 66 5.76 3.83 -3.90
C ILE A 66 4.62 3.39 -4.82
N VAL A 67 4.96 2.77 -5.92
CA VAL A 67 4.01 2.11 -6.83
C VAL A 67 4.37 0.63 -6.88
N VAL A 68 3.36 -0.22 -6.69
CA VAL A 68 3.49 -1.67 -6.85
C VAL A 68 2.49 -2.15 -7.89
N MET A 69 2.96 -2.98 -8.80
CA MET A 69 2.12 -3.68 -9.78
C MET A 69 2.44 -5.16 -9.72
N VAL A 70 1.40 -5.97 -9.70
CA VAL A 70 1.53 -7.43 -9.82
C VAL A 70 0.75 -7.89 -11.04
N GLU A 71 1.47 -8.42 -12.02
CA GLU A 71 0.86 -9.00 -13.22
C GLU A 71 -0.05 -10.17 -12.83
N ASN A 72 -1.25 -10.18 -13.41
CA ASN A 72 -2.24 -11.22 -13.17
C ASN A 72 -2.58 -11.41 -11.69
N GLY A 73 -2.44 -10.33 -10.92
CA GLY A 73 -2.67 -10.31 -9.49
C GLY A 73 -4.15 -10.31 -9.07
N GLY A 74 -5.06 -10.17 -10.02
CA GLY A 74 -6.50 -10.12 -9.75
C GLY A 74 -6.92 -8.81 -9.05
N HIS A 75 -7.94 -8.92 -8.21
CA HIS A 75 -8.52 -7.77 -7.49
C HIS A 75 -8.05 -7.69 -6.02
N GLY A 76 -6.97 -8.38 -5.69
CA GLY A 76 -6.45 -8.41 -4.32
C GLY A 76 -5.84 -7.07 -3.89
N ASN A 77 -6.06 -6.71 -2.65
CA ASN A 77 -5.45 -5.52 -2.05
C ASN A 77 -4.10 -5.80 -1.36
N TYR A 78 -3.51 -6.96 -1.61
CA TYR A 78 -2.21 -7.34 -1.05
C TYR A 78 -1.05 -6.48 -1.57
N THR A 79 -1.22 -5.82 -2.73
CA THR A 79 -0.26 -4.82 -3.22
C THR A 79 -0.11 -3.64 -2.23
N ALA A 80 -1.18 -3.31 -1.53
CA ALA A 80 -1.15 -2.33 -0.44
C ALA A 80 -0.29 -2.80 0.73
N GLU A 81 -0.33 -4.09 1.04
CA GLU A 81 0.52 -4.70 2.09
C GLU A 81 2.01 -4.62 1.73
N VAL A 82 2.36 -4.90 0.48
CA VAL A 82 3.74 -4.76 0.00
C VAL A 82 4.22 -3.31 0.15
N VAL A 83 3.40 -2.34 -0.24
CA VAL A 83 3.73 -0.91 -0.07
C VAL A 83 3.92 -0.57 1.40
N ARG A 84 3.02 -1.04 2.29
CA ARG A 84 3.14 -0.84 3.73
C ARG A 84 4.47 -1.38 4.26
N ASP A 85 4.86 -2.57 3.87
CA ASP A 85 6.09 -3.21 4.35
C ASP A 85 7.34 -2.45 3.88
N ILE A 86 7.35 -1.97 2.63
CA ILE A 86 8.43 -1.12 2.11
C ILE A 86 8.50 0.21 2.88
N MET A 87 7.35 0.83 3.16
CA MET A 87 7.29 2.06 3.97
C MET A 87 7.79 1.81 5.39
N GLY A 88 7.41 0.69 5.99
CA GLY A 88 7.88 0.29 7.32
C GLY A 88 9.40 0.19 7.38
N GLU A 89 10.02 -0.43 6.40
CA GLU A 89 11.48 -0.52 6.29
C GLU A 89 12.12 0.87 6.09
N TYR A 90 11.56 1.69 5.22
CA TYR A 90 12.06 3.03 4.96
C TYR A 90 12.05 3.91 6.23
N PHE A 91 10.99 3.82 7.02
CA PHE A 91 10.84 4.60 8.26
C PHE A 91 11.49 3.95 9.48
N GLY A 92 12.19 2.83 9.31
CA GLY A 92 12.89 2.15 10.40
C GLY A 92 11.95 1.50 11.42
N MET A 93 10.75 1.13 11.03
CA MET A 93 9.83 0.37 11.88
C MET A 93 10.35 -1.04 12.09
N ASN A 94 10.01 -1.64 13.24
CA ASN A 94 10.60 -2.90 13.68
C ASN A 94 10.35 -4.04 12.66
N THR A 95 11.44 -4.57 12.13
CA THR A 95 11.42 -5.64 11.12
C THR A 95 10.81 -6.95 11.61
N GLN A 96 10.70 -7.16 12.92
CA GLN A 96 10.08 -8.38 13.46
C GLN A 96 8.59 -8.48 13.10
N ASP A 97 7.88 -7.36 13.08
CA ASP A 97 6.47 -7.34 12.67
C ASP A 97 6.31 -7.60 11.17
N ILE A 98 7.31 -7.19 10.37
CA ILE A 98 7.35 -7.42 8.92
C ILE A 98 7.65 -8.89 8.64
N GLU A 99 8.61 -9.49 9.34
CA GLU A 99 8.99 -10.90 9.20
C GLU A 99 7.84 -11.84 9.57
N GLU A 100 7.09 -11.56 10.63
CA GLU A 100 5.91 -12.34 11.02
C GLU A 100 4.79 -12.26 9.96
N ASN A 101 4.61 -11.11 9.30
CA ASN A 101 3.56 -10.88 8.31
C ASN A 101 3.93 -11.35 6.90
N MET A 102 5.19 -11.28 6.51
CA MET A 102 5.67 -11.79 5.22
C MET A 102 5.86 -13.30 5.21
N GLY A 103 5.73 -13.92 6.36
CA GLY A 103 5.76 -15.36 6.53
C GLY A 103 7.17 -15.95 6.52
N ALA A 104 7.28 -17.08 7.18
CA ALA A 104 8.50 -17.88 7.25
C ALA A 104 9.09 -18.25 5.88
N MET A 105 8.31 -18.10 4.81
CA MET A 105 8.67 -18.51 3.46
C MET A 105 9.84 -17.68 2.87
N ILE A 106 9.81 -16.35 2.98
CA ILE A 106 10.90 -15.48 2.50
C ILE A 106 12.15 -15.67 3.36
N TYR A 107 11.96 -15.75 4.66
CA TYR A 107 13.04 -15.98 5.61
C TYR A 107 13.72 -17.32 5.40
N THR A 108 12.95 -18.38 5.14
CA THR A 108 13.45 -19.72 4.87
C THR A 108 14.24 -19.80 3.57
N GLU A 109 13.83 -19.12 2.52
CA GLU A 109 14.57 -19.03 1.25
C GLU A 109 15.91 -18.29 1.39
N THR A 110 15.96 -17.26 2.24
CA THR A 110 17.18 -16.49 2.49
C THR A 110 18.24 -17.27 3.28
N LEU A 111 17.82 -18.24 4.10
CA LEU A 111 18.70 -19.07 4.93
C LEU A 111 19.19 -20.35 4.22
N GLN A 112 18.62 -20.69 3.10
CA GLN A 112 19.02 -21.80 2.27
C GLN A 112 19.97 -21.36 1.16
#